data_d2b7c6bcde0168a46e8e5476927a8e1a
#
_entry.id   d2b7c6bcde0168a46e8e5476927a8e1a
#
_cell.length_a   1.000
_cell.length_b   1.000
_cell.length_c   1.000
_cell.angle_alpha   90.00
_cell.angle_beta   90.00
_cell.angle_gamma   90.00
#
_symmetry.space_group_name_H-M   'P 1'
#
loop_
_entity.id
_entity.type
_entity.pdbx_description
1 polymer ?
#
loop_
_entity_poly.entity_id
_entity_poly.type
_entity_poly.pdbx_seq_one_letter_code
_entity_poly.pdbx_strand_id
1 'polypeptide(L)'
;MVTERYIERLLAPIRRRITGMLTRAVVSGIVEDLQRQNLQVKMHADESADNIERFQNYGMSSYPPEGAEAIVAALGGSLSGLVAIAVEDKKCRPQGELGDVFLYHLEGHKIRLTKDGKIILTATDVIFEIQNSFTIGATDVIFNASNSFTIISPESLIQGPLHVTGGISTDLGIYAVSGITSDSVITGSDFSANSINYLGHIHQDAEIRPTTPPE
;
A
#
# COMPACT_ATOMS: atom_id res chain seq x y z
N MET A 1 65.84 -22.51 -14.17
CA MET A 1 65.35 -21.21 -13.69
C MET A 1 64.01 -21.01 -14.35
N VAL A 2 62.96 -21.09 -13.59
CA VAL A 2 61.59 -20.82 -14.09
C VAL A 2 61.51 -19.30 -14.29
N THR A 3 61.38 -18.85 -15.53
CA THR A 3 61.35 -17.43 -15.86
C THR A 3 60.02 -16.82 -15.39
N GLU A 4 60.03 -15.59 -14.91
CA GLU A 4 58.84 -14.82 -14.52
C GLU A 4 57.69 -14.93 -15.54
N ARG A 5 58.02 -14.87 -16.81
CA ARG A 5 57.11 -15.05 -17.94
C ARG A 5 56.38 -16.41 -17.96
N TYR A 6 57.02 -17.46 -17.48
CA TYR A 6 56.41 -18.79 -17.40
C TYR A 6 55.38 -18.84 -16.28
N ILE A 7 55.70 -18.26 -15.12
CA ILE A 7 54.78 -18.12 -13.98
C ILE A 7 53.59 -17.25 -14.36
N GLU A 8 53.80 -16.12 -15.03
CA GLU A 8 52.73 -15.26 -15.53
C GLU A 8 51.78 -15.99 -16.49
N ARG A 9 52.32 -16.79 -17.39
CA ARG A 9 51.50 -17.62 -18.31
C ARG A 9 50.67 -18.66 -17.60
N LEU A 10 51.20 -19.30 -16.57
CA LEU A 10 50.46 -20.25 -15.75
C LEU A 10 49.39 -19.59 -14.91
N LEU A 11 49.65 -18.39 -14.39
CA LEU A 11 48.71 -17.63 -13.53
C LEU A 11 47.66 -16.82 -14.32
N ALA A 12 47.92 -16.51 -15.59
CA ALA A 12 47.06 -15.71 -16.42
C ALA A 12 45.61 -16.24 -16.49
N PRO A 13 45.35 -17.55 -16.70
CA PRO A 13 43.97 -18.07 -16.72
C PRO A 13 43.29 -18.01 -15.35
N ILE A 14 44.04 -18.22 -14.26
CA ILE A 14 43.53 -18.12 -12.89
C ILE A 14 43.18 -16.66 -12.58
N ARG A 15 44.06 -15.73 -12.89
CA ARG A 15 43.83 -14.29 -12.72
C ARG A 15 42.60 -13.84 -13.50
N ARG A 16 42.45 -14.28 -14.76
CA ARG A 16 41.27 -13.97 -15.58
C ARG A 16 39.98 -14.49 -14.97
N ARG A 17 39.97 -15.72 -14.45
CA ARG A 17 38.83 -16.29 -13.76
C ARG A 17 38.47 -15.51 -12.51
N ILE A 18 39.45 -15.17 -11.67
CA ILE A 18 39.21 -14.40 -10.44
C ILE A 18 38.70 -13.00 -10.76
N THR A 19 39.30 -12.31 -11.74
CA THR A 19 38.90 -10.96 -12.12
C THR A 19 37.49 -10.91 -12.72
N GLY A 20 37.09 -11.98 -13.45
CA GLY A 20 35.76 -12.08 -14.05
C GLY A 20 34.68 -12.67 -13.12
N MET A 21 35.00 -13.06 -11.88
CA MET A 21 34.02 -13.67 -10.97
C MET A 21 32.89 -12.72 -10.56
N LEU A 22 33.17 -11.44 -10.48
CA LEU A 22 32.18 -10.40 -10.18
C LEU A 22 32.34 -9.25 -11.17
N THR A 23 31.29 -8.92 -11.87
CA THR A 23 31.27 -7.88 -12.87
C THR A 23 30.07 -6.98 -12.70
N ARG A 24 30.26 -5.68 -12.92
CA ARG A 24 29.14 -4.74 -13.03
C ARG A 24 28.62 -4.76 -14.46
N ALA A 25 27.30 -4.78 -14.59
CA ALA A 25 26.64 -4.79 -15.87
C ALA A 25 25.43 -3.82 -15.86
N VAL A 26 24.91 -3.51 -17.04
CA VAL A 26 23.73 -2.68 -17.21
C VAL A 26 22.63 -3.55 -17.82
N VAL A 27 21.45 -3.54 -17.22
CA VAL A 27 20.27 -4.27 -17.70
C VAL A 27 19.83 -3.66 -19.02
N SER A 28 19.72 -4.46 -20.05
CA SER A 28 19.21 -4.08 -21.37
C SER A 28 17.86 -4.71 -21.70
N GLY A 29 17.39 -5.67 -20.89
CA GLY A 29 16.09 -6.30 -21.05
C GLY A 29 15.84 -7.35 -19.98
N ILE A 30 14.59 -7.77 -19.87
CA ILE A 30 14.13 -8.85 -19.02
C ILE A 30 13.43 -9.89 -19.89
N VAL A 31 13.74 -11.14 -19.66
CA VAL A 31 13.01 -12.28 -20.21
C VAL A 31 12.43 -13.04 -19.03
N GLU A 32 11.11 -13.08 -18.94
CA GLU A 32 10.42 -13.83 -17.90
C GLU A 32 10.00 -15.19 -18.41
N ASP A 33 10.39 -16.22 -17.72
CA ASP A 33 9.91 -17.59 -17.88
C ASP A 33 9.10 -17.96 -16.63
N LEU A 34 8.20 -18.93 -16.76
CA LEU A 34 7.28 -19.37 -15.70
C LEU A 34 7.94 -19.69 -14.34
N GLN A 35 9.25 -19.96 -14.33
CA GLN A 35 9.99 -20.35 -13.13
C GLN A 35 11.16 -19.42 -12.80
N ARG A 36 11.59 -18.54 -13.71
CA ARG A 36 12.81 -17.74 -13.55
C ARG A 36 12.67 -16.38 -14.21
N GLN A 37 13.23 -15.38 -13.60
CA GLN A 37 13.46 -14.10 -14.25
C GLN A 37 14.89 -14.06 -14.77
N ASN A 38 15.06 -13.92 -16.08
CA ASN A 38 16.35 -13.82 -16.75
C ASN A 38 16.56 -12.37 -17.21
N LEU A 39 17.77 -11.89 -17.07
CA LEU A 39 18.21 -10.58 -17.53
C LEU A 39 19.03 -10.68 -18.79
N GLN A 40 18.86 -9.70 -19.66
CA GLN A 40 19.81 -9.35 -20.69
C GLN A 40 20.65 -8.20 -20.16
N VAL A 41 21.96 -8.30 -20.20
CA VAL A 41 22.86 -7.28 -19.68
C VAL A 41 23.98 -6.96 -20.67
N LYS A 42 24.43 -5.71 -20.61
CA LYS A 42 25.65 -5.23 -21.26
C LYS A 42 26.75 -5.13 -20.21
N MET A 43 27.84 -5.82 -20.43
CA MET A 43 29.05 -5.78 -19.63
C MET A 43 30.09 -4.84 -20.27
N HIS A 44 31.32 -4.79 -19.72
CA HIS A 44 32.41 -3.99 -20.29
C HIS A 44 32.82 -4.50 -21.69
N ALA A 45 33.26 -3.57 -22.55
CA ALA A 45 33.83 -3.82 -23.89
C ALA A 45 32.85 -4.41 -24.91
N ASP A 46 31.60 -3.93 -24.95
CA ASP A 46 30.55 -4.37 -25.88
C ASP A 46 30.16 -5.84 -25.78
N GLU A 47 30.58 -6.53 -24.73
CA GLU A 47 30.10 -7.86 -24.42
C GLU A 47 28.68 -7.80 -23.86
N SER A 48 27.75 -8.42 -24.54
CA SER A 48 26.38 -8.67 -24.06
C SER A 48 26.27 -10.10 -23.59
N ALA A 49 25.54 -10.31 -22.50
CA ALA A 49 25.17 -11.64 -22.07
C ALA A 49 23.65 -11.71 -21.91
N ASP A 50 23.08 -12.72 -22.55
CA ASP A 50 21.65 -12.99 -22.51
C ASP A 50 21.38 -14.15 -21.56
N ASN A 51 20.15 -14.21 -21.06
CA ASN A 51 19.66 -15.34 -20.26
C ASN A 51 20.38 -15.51 -18.91
N ILE A 52 20.76 -14.39 -18.27
CA ILE A 52 21.37 -14.40 -16.95
C ILE A 52 20.27 -14.56 -15.91
N GLU A 53 20.28 -15.66 -15.16
CA GLU A 53 19.33 -15.91 -14.08
C GLU A 53 19.48 -14.83 -12.99
N ARG A 54 18.36 -14.20 -12.58
CA ARG A 54 18.35 -13.27 -11.48
C ARG A 54 17.91 -13.95 -10.21
N PHE A 55 18.79 -14.01 -9.22
CA PHE A 55 18.42 -14.44 -7.87
C PHE A 55 17.82 -13.28 -7.09
N GLN A 56 16.62 -13.51 -6.55
CA GLN A 56 15.91 -12.56 -5.69
C GLN A 56 15.74 -13.17 -4.30
N ASN A 57 15.62 -12.30 -3.30
CA ASN A 57 15.33 -12.76 -1.95
C ASN A 57 13.92 -13.40 -1.90
N TYR A 58 13.79 -14.49 -1.16
CA TYR A 58 12.51 -15.15 -0.96
C TYR A 58 11.45 -14.17 -0.45
N GLY A 59 10.27 -14.18 -1.07
CA GLY A 59 9.17 -13.28 -0.73
C GLY A 59 9.28 -11.89 -1.36
N MET A 60 10.28 -11.64 -2.22
CA MET A 60 10.43 -10.40 -2.98
C MET A 60 10.55 -10.70 -4.46
N SER A 61 9.79 -10.01 -5.28
CA SER A 61 9.92 -10.03 -6.74
C SER A 61 9.83 -8.61 -7.27
N SER A 62 10.77 -8.23 -8.14
CA SER A 62 10.79 -6.90 -8.75
C SER A 62 11.28 -6.97 -10.18
N TYR A 63 10.85 -6.01 -10.99
CA TYR A 63 11.16 -5.89 -12.41
C TYR A 63 12.01 -4.62 -12.60
N PRO A 64 13.35 -4.74 -12.70
CA PRO A 64 14.21 -3.58 -12.86
C PRO A 64 14.00 -2.95 -14.26
N PRO A 65 13.99 -1.61 -14.36
CA PRO A 65 13.91 -0.96 -15.67
C PRO A 65 15.20 -1.15 -16.47
N GLU A 66 15.11 -0.98 -17.78
CA GLU A 66 16.29 -0.87 -18.63
C GLU A 66 17.19 0.27 -18.18
N GLY A 67 18.49 0.04 -18.19
CA GLY A 67 19.48 0.98 -17.68
C GLY A 67 19.82 0.80 -16.20
N ALA A 68 19.13 -0.07 -15.46
CA ALA A 68 19.48 -0.44 -14.10
C ALA A 68 20.86 -1.11 -14.08
N GLU A 69 21.62 -0.90 -12.99
CA GLU A 69 22.91 -1.54 -12.80
C GLU A 69 22.72 -2.91 -12.11
N ALA A 70 23.47 -3.90 -12.57
CA ALA A 70 23.46 -5.24 -11.98
C ALA A 70 24.88 -5.65 -11.55
N ILE A 71 24.98 -6.41 -10.47
CA ILE A 71 26.17 -7.17 -10.12
C ILE A 71 25.96 -8.60 -10.58
N VAL A 72 26.79 -9.03 -11.52
CA VAL A 72 26.76 -10.36 -12.11
C VAL A 72 27.92 -11.17 -11.57
N ALA A 73 27.64 -12.37 -11.09
CA ALA A 73 28.60 -13.33 -10.59
C ALA A 73 28.75 -14.51 -11.55
N ALA A 74 30.00 -14.89 -11.84
CA ALA A 74 30.32 -16.11 -12.56
C ALA A 74 30.54 -17.26 -11.57
N LEU A 75 29.54 -18.13 -11.44
CA LEU A 75 29.61 -19.26 -10.51
C LEU A 75 30.73 -20.23 -10.92
N GLY A 76 31.59 -20.56 -9.96
CA GLY A 76 32.78 -21.39 -10.24
C GLY A 76 33.80 -20.76 -11.19
N GLY A 77 33.72 -19.44 -11.43
CA GLY A 77 34.57 -18.71 -12.37
C GLY A 77 34.32 -19.05 -13.84
N SER A 78 33.13 -19.57 -14.16
CA SER A 78 32.71 -19.90 -15.53
C SER A 78 31.79 -18.82 -16.07
N LEU A 79 32.09 -18.27 -17.23
CA LEU A 79 31.25 -17.30 -17.93
C LEU A 79 29.95 -17.92 -18.48
N SER A 80 29.83 -19.24 -18.49
CA SER A 80 28.58 -19.93 -18.88
C SER A 80 27.60 -20.07 -17.71
N GLY A 81 28.01 -19.77 -16.48
CA GLY A 81 27.18 -19.85 -15.26
C GLY A 81 27.02 -18.48 -14.60
N LEU A 82 26.60 -17.48 -15.37
CA LEU A 82 26.38 -16.13 -14.87
C LEU A 82 25.05 -16.02 -14.13
N VAL A 83 25.06 -15.37 -12.98
CA VAL A 83 23.87 -15.03 -12.20
C VAL A 83 23.91 -13.57 -11.77
N ALA A 84 22.77 -12.88 -11.82
CA ALA A 84 22.62 -11.54 -11.27
C ALA A 84 22.18 -11.65 -9.80
N ILE A 85 23.01 -11.15 -8.89
CA ILE A 85 22.81 -11.23 -7.43
C ILE A 85 22.30 -9.96 -6.81
N ALA A 86 22.45 -8.82 -7.47
CA ALA A 86 21.93 -7.54 -7.04
C ALA A 86 21.61 -6.69 -8.27
N VAL A 87 20.54 -5.93 -8.21
CA VAL A 87 20.16 -4.95 -9.23
C VAL A 87 19.70 -3.69 -8.53
N GLU A 88 20.16 -2.53 -8.99
CA GLU A 88 19.83 -1.21 -8.46
C GLU A 88 19.58 -0.23 -9.60
N ASP A 89 18.53 0.57 -9.50
CA ASP A 89 18.38 1.76 -10.33
C ASP A 89 18.60 3.02 -9.49
N LYS A 90 19.73 3.66 -9.68
CA LYS A 90 20.13 4.89 -8.97
C LYS A 90 19.21 6.07 -9.24
N LYS A 91 18.50 6.08 -10.38
CA LYS A 91 17.61 7.19 -10.76
C LYS A 91 16.34 7.21 -9.89
N CYS A 92 15.89 6.04 -9.45
CA CYS A 92 14.64 5.88 -8.70
C CYS A 92 14.86 5.74 -7.20
N ARG A 93 16.11 5.64 -6.75
CA ARG A 93 16.43 5.44 -5.33
C ARG A 93 15.96 6.65 -4.50
N PRO A 94 15.05 6.46 -3.51
CA PRO A 94 14.61 7.54 -2.64
C PRO A 94 15.75 8.01 -1.72
N GLN A 95 15.77 9.30 -1.43
CA GLN A 95 16.64 9.85 -0.41
C GLN A 95 15.97 9.73 0.96
N GLY A 96 16.75 9.40 1.99
CA GLY A 96 16.31 9.22 3.36
C GLY A 96 17.36 9.65 4.37
N GLU A 97 17.04 9.50 5.64
CA GLU A 97 17.94 9.72 6.76
C GLU A 97 18.53 8.39 7.25
N LEU A 98 19.57 8.46 8.06
CA LEU A 98 20.15 7.27 8.70
C LEU A 98 19.10 6.54 9.53
N GLY A 99 18.92 5.25 9.26
CA GLY A 99 17.92 4.40 9.90
C GLY A 99 16.62 4.24 9.10
N ASP A 100 16.41 4.98 8.02
CA ASP A 100 15.27 4.78 7.14
C ASP A 100 15.42 3.52 6.29
N VAL A 101 14.29 2.84 6.07
CA VAL A 101 14.18 1.72 5.13
C VAL A 101 13.07 2.00 4.15
N PHE A 102 13.30 1.70 2.88
CA PHE A 102 12.33 1.91 1.81
C PHE A 102 12.06 0.63 1.02
N LEU A 103 10.79 0.37 0.75
CA LEU A 103 10.34 -0.39 -0.40
C LEU A 103 9.74 0.61 -1.38
N TYR A 104 10.28 0.68 -2.59
CA TYR A 104 9.95 1.77 -3.51
C TYR A 104 9.78 1.29 -4.96
N HIS A 105 9.09 2.10 -5.73
CA HIS A 105 8.80 1.89 -7.13
C HIS A 105 9.27 3.06 -7.99
N LEU A 106 9.50 2.79 -9.27
CA LEU A 106 9.94 3.74 -10.29
C LEU A 106 9.16 5.07 -10.30
N GLU A 107 7.84 4.99 -10.14
CA GLU A 107 6.93 6.14 -10.16
C GLU A 107 6.80 6.88 -8.82
N GLY A 108 7.63 6.56 -7.85
CA GLY A 108 7.67 7.23 -6.56
C GLY A 108 6.76 6.65 -5.48
N HIS A 109 5.98 5.63 -5.79
CA HIS A 109 5.20 4.88 -4.79
C HIS A 109 6.16 4.19 -3.82
N LYS A 110 5.88 4.26 -2.52
CA LYS A 110 6.80 3.72 -1.52
C LYS A 110 6.17 3.43 -0.18
N ILE A 111 6.75 2.47 0.52
CA ILE A 111 6.60 2.27 1.94
C ILE A 111 7.91 2.70 2.59
N ARG A 112 7.86 3.66 3.51
CA ARG A 112 9.01 4.14 4.26
C ARG A 112 8.83 3.80 5.73
N LEU A 113 9.80 3.11 6.31
CA LEU A 113 9.95 2.97 7.74
C LEU A 113 10.98 4.04 8.18
N THR A 114 10.55 4.95 9.05
CA THR A 114 11.40 6.05 9.46
C THR A 114 12.18 5.72 10.74
N LYS A 115 13.27 6.39 10.96
CA LYS A 115 14.05 6.31 12.20
C LYS A 115 13.23 6.62 13.46
N ASP A 116 12.13 7.40 13.31
CA ASP A 116 11.27 7.83 14.41
C ASP A 116 10.07 6.88 14.65
N GLY A 117 10.12 5.67 14.07
CA GLY A 117 9.13 4.62 14.29
C GLY A 117 7.81 4.79 13.52
N LYS A 118 7.79 5.57 12.45
CA LYS A 118 6.61 5.73 11.59
C LYS A 118 6.68 4.81 10.37
N ILE A 119 5.54 4.32 9.93
CA ILE A 119 5.37 3.70 8.62
C ILE A 119 4.57 4.67 7.75
N ILE A 120 5.17 5.12 6.66
CA ILE A 120 4.56 6.06 5.72
C ILE A 120 4.36 5.33 4.39
N LEU A 121 3.12 5.27 3.94
CA LEU A 121 2.74 4.73 2.64
C LEU A 121 2.39 5.88 1.72
N THR A 122 3.07 5.96 0.58
CA THR A 122 2.83 6.97 -0.46
C THR A 122 2.42 6.23 -1.73
N ALA A 123 1.22 6.45 -2.20
CA ALA A 123 0.68 5.85 -3.41
C ALA A 123 -0.44 6.71 -3.98
N THR A 124 -0.79 6.50 -5.24
CA THR A 124 -2.00 7.08 -5.85
C THR A 124 -3.23 6.41 -5.25
N ASP A 125 -3.23 5.08 -5.18
CA ASP A 125 -4.32 4.29 -4.62
C ASP A 125 -3.76 3.22 -3.67
N VAL A 126 -4.52 2.91 -2.61
CA VAL A 126 -4.23 1.81 -1.70
C VAL A 126 -5.45 0.92 -1.60
N ILE A 127 -5.30 -0.34 -1.98
CA ILE A 127 -6.37 -1.34 -1.97
C ILE A 127 -5.97 -2.46 -1.02
N PHE A 128 -6.87 -2.79 -0.09
CA PHE A 128 -6.73 -3.93 0.82
C PHE A 128 -7.74 -5.01 0.42
N GLU A 129 -7.28 -6.12 -0.14
CA GLU A 129 -8.10 -7.29 -0.45
C GLU A 129 -7.93 -8.32 0.67
N ILE A 130 -8.85 -8.30 1.65
CA ILE A 130 -8.75 -9.11 2.87
C ILE A 130 -9.95 -10.03 2.95
N GLN A 131 -9.71 -11.34 2.99
CA GLN A 131 -10.79 -12.34 2.98
C GLN A 131 -11.53 -12.46 4.31
N ASN A 132 -10.88 -12.24 5.43
CA ASN A 132 -11.49 -12.48 6.74
C ASN A 132 -11.72 -11.18 7.53
N SER A 133 -10.67 -10.59 8.10
CA SER A 133 -10.81 -9.43 8.98
C SER A 133 -9.69 -8.42 8.80
N PHE A 134 -10.05 -7.15 8.89
CA PHE A 134 -9.12 -6.03 8.98
C PHE A 134 -9.32 -5.33 10.32
N THR A 135 -8.34 -5.42 11.20
CA THR A 135 -8.40 -4.85 12.55
C THR A 135 -7.37 -3.75 12.72
N ILE A 136 -7.80 -2.61 13.24
CA ILE A 136 -6.92 -1.48 13.60
C ILE A 136 -7.00 -1.32 15.11
N GLY A 137 -5.87 -1.51 15.80
CA GLY A 137 -5.72 -1.22 17.22
C GLY A 137 -4.86 0.03 17.39
N ALA A 138 -5.46 1.14 17.78
CA ALA A 138 -4.77 2.42 17.97
C ALA A 138 -5.46 3.25 19.05
N THR A 139 -4.73 4.18 19.66
CA THR A 139 -5.33 5.19 20.55
C THR A 139 -6.25 6.10 19.75
N ASP A 140 -5.82 6.55 18.58
CA ASP A 140 -6.59 7.41 17.67
C ASP A 140 -6.59 6.84 16.27
N VAL A 141 -7.73 6.89 15.60
CA VAL A 141 -7.88 6.57 14.17
C VAL A 141 -8.49 7.77 13.47
N ILE A 142 -7.79 8.33 12.49
CA ILE A 142 -8.20 9.51 11.76
C ILE A 142 -8.36 9.17 10.27
N PHE A 143 -9.56 9.33 9.75
CA PHE A 143 -9.85 9.27 8.32
C PHE A 143 -10.09 10.70 7.81
N ASN A 144 -9.18 11.21 7.00
CA ASN A 144 -9.26 12.54 6.42
C ASN A 144 -9.49 12.42 4.91
N ALA A 145 -10.75 12.42 4.50
CA ALA A 145 -11.16 12.32 3.11
C ALA A 145 -11.65 13.68 2.60
N SER A 146 -11.07 14.17 1.51
CA SER A 146 -11.44 15.46 0.91
C SER A 146 -12.76 15.42 0.12
N ASN A 147 -13.19 14.23 -0.28
CA ASN A 147 -14.40 14.06 -1.10
C ASN A 147 -15.46 13.23 -0.37
N SER A 148 -15.20 11.96 -0.13
CA SER A 148 -16.19 11.07 0.51
C SER A 148 -15.51 10.00 1.36
N PHE A 149 -16.19 9.58 2.41
CA PHE A 149 -15.90 8.39 3.18
C PHE A 149 -17.15 7.51 3.17
N THR A 150 -17.04 6.31 2.59
CA THR A 150 -18.15 5.40 2.39
C THR A 150 -17.90 4.08 3.12
N ILE A 151 -18.91 3.61 3.87
CA ILE A 151 -18.95 2.29 4.49
C ILE A 151 -20.11 1.53 3.86
N ILE A 152 -19.82 0.39 3.25
CA ILE A 152 -20.83 -0.53 2.72
C ILE A 152 -20.76 -1.80 3.56
N SER A 153 -21.76 -2.01 4.41
CA SER A 153 -21.82 -3.14 5.33
C SER A 153 -23.26 -3.47 5.64
N PRO A 154 -23.65 -4.75 5.78
CA PRO A 154 -24.98 -5.12 6.30
C PRO A 154 -25.27 -4.55 7.69
N GLU A 155 -24.24 -4.40 8.52
CA GLU A 155 -24.31 -3.81 9.85
C GLU A 155 -23.07 -2.98 10.14
N SER A 156 -23.26 -1.82 10.78
CA SER A 156 -22.17 -0.99 11.29
C SER A 156 -22.46 -0.64 12.75
N LEU A 157 -21.52 -0.99 13.64
CA LEU A 157 -21.63 -0.74 15.08
C LEU A 157 -20.63 0.32 15.53
N ILE A 158 -21.13 1.37 16.18
CA ILE A 158 -20.29 2.37 16.84
C ILE A 158 -20.58 2.30 18.33
N GLN A 159 -19.56 1.87 19.11
CA GLN A 159 -19.65 1.82 20.58
C GLN A 159 -19.05 3.08 21.17
N GLY A 160 -19.90 4.02 21.55
CA GLY A 160 -19.54 5.30 22.10
C GLY A 160 -20.33 6.45 21.48
N PRO A 161 -20.09 7.69 21.94
CA PRO A 161 -20.77 8.85 21.35
C PRO A 161 -20.37 9.07 19.89
N LEU A 162 -21.35 9.31 19.03
CA LEU A 162 -21.14 9.76 17.67
C LEU A 162 -21.45 11.26 17.60
N HIS A 163 -20.45 12.08 17.26
CA HIS A 163 -20.59 13.50 17.02
C HIS A 163 -20.61 13.78 15.51
N VAL A 164 -21.69 14.34 15.01
CA VAL A 164 -21.85 14.72 13.60
C VAL A 164 -22.08 16.21 13.53
N THR A 165 -21.19 16.95 12.86
CA THR A 165 -21.31 18.41 12.71
C THR A 165 -22.22 18.82 11.55
N GLY A 166 -22.53 17.89 10.65
CA GLY A 166 -23.44 18.08 9.52
C GLY A 166 -24.82 17.45 9.75
N GLY A 167 -25.58 17.31 8.69
CA GLY A 167 -26.85 16.60 8.74
C GLY A 167 -26.71 15.08 8.78
N ILE A 168 -27.72 14.41 9.34
CA ILE A 168 -27.88 12.97 9.24
C ILE A 168 -29.13 12.73 8.37
N SER A 169 -28.97 11.95 7.30
CA SER A 169 -30.08 11.51 6.45
C SER A 169 -30.17 9.98 6.50
N THR A 170 -31.38 9.45 6.64
CA THR A 170 -31.64 8.01 6.62
C THR A 170 -32.87 7.72 5.77
N ASP A 171 -32.86 6.61 5.04
CA ASP A 171 -34.01 6.20 4.20
C ASP A 171 -35.11 5.49 4.99
N LEU A 172 -34.79 4.93 6.15
CA LEU A 172 -35.74 4.13 6.94
C LEU A 172 -36.18 4.79 8.24
N GLY A 173 -35.33 5.55 8.88
CA GLY A 173 -35.63 6.21 10.15
C GLY A 173 -34.55 6.10 11.19
N ILE A 174 -34.72 6.77 12.31
CA ILE A 174 -33.83 6.77 13.47
C ILE A 174 -34.62 6.19 14.65
N TYR A 175 -34.09 5.10 15.24
CA TYR A 175 -34.66 4.54 16.46
C TYR A 175 -33.75 4.88 17.65
N ALA A 176 -34.29 5.55 18.66
CA ALA A 176 -33.58 5.91 19.88
C ALA A 176 -34.28 5.31 21.10
N VAL A 177 -33.55 4.52 21.89
CA VAL A 177 -34.12 3.86 23.10
C VAL A 177 -34.41 4.88 24.20
N SER A 178 -33.56 5.89 24.39
CA SER A 178 -33.67 6.86 25.48
C SER A 178 -34.32 8.19 25.09
N GLY A 179 -34.66 8.37 23.83
CA GLY A 179 -35.31 9.59 23.32
C GLY A 179 -34.43 10.41 22.39
N ILE A 180 -35.04 11.37 21.74
CA ILE A 180 -34.43 12.34 20.85
C ILE A 180 -34.73 13.73 21.42
N THR A 181 -33.68 14.53 21.69
CA THR A 181 -33.81 15.92 22.15
C THR A 181 -33.26 16.86 21.08
N SER A 182 -33.84 18.04 20.97
CA SER A 182 -33.41 19.08 20.04
C SER A 182 -33.52 20.45 20.73
N ASP A 183 -32.47 21.28 20.57
CA ASP A 183 -32.50 22.69 21.03
C ASP A 183 -33.23 23.62 20.02
N SER A 184 -33.71 23.06 18.91
CA SER A 184 -34.43 23.78 17.86
C SER A 184 -35.75 23.07 17.52
N VAL A 185 -36.41 23.49 16.46
CA VAL A 185 -37.65 22.91 16.01
C VAL A 185 -37.43 21.53 15.42
N ILE A 186 -38.28 20.56 15.85
CA ILE A 186 -38.41 19.28 15.16
C ILE A 186 -39.61 19.41 14.24
N THR A 187 -39.39 19.31 12.92
CA THR A 187 -40.46 19.38 11.91
C THR A 187 -40.71 18.02 11.30
N GLY A 188 -41.97 17.68 11.11
CA GLY A 188 -42.39 16.44 10.47
C GLY A 188 -43.80 16.58 9.92
N SER A 189 -44.17 15.74 8.97
CA SER A 189 -45.51 15.68 8.42
C SER A 189 -46.54 15.12 9.43
N ASP A 190 -46.04 14.32 10.37
CA ASP A 190 -46.85 13.73 11.44
C ASP A 190 -45.98 13.42 12.67
N PHE A 191 -46.46 13.74 13.86
CA PHE A 191 -45.90 13.40 15.15
C PHE A 191 -46.92 12.58 15.93
N SER A 192 -46.56 11.39 16.34
CA SER A 192 -47.40 10.54 17.18
C SER A 192 -46.67 9.98 18.38
N ALA A 193 -47.32 9.90 19.54
CA ALA A 193 -46.87 9.23 20.72
C ALA A 193 -47.97 8.37 21.28
N ASN A 194 -47.67 7.10 21.61
CA ASN A 194 -48.67 6.15 22.11
C ASN A 194 -49.94 6.08 21.26
N SER A 195 -49.81 6.11 19.93
CA SER A 195 -50.89 6.13 18.95
C SER A 195 -51.72 7.44 18.93
N ILE A 196 -51.24 8.49 19.56
CA ILE A 196 -51.87 9.81 19.52
C ILE A 196 -51.09 10.63 18.46
N ASN A 197 -51.81 11.05 17.41
CA ASN A 197 -51.28 12.00 16.41
C ASN A 197 -51.37 13.42 16.99
N TYR A 198 -50.24 14.10 17.17
CA TYR A 198 -50.18 15.44 17.78
C TYR A 198 -50.72 16.53 16.87
N LEU A 199 -50.72 16.36 15.58
CA LEU A 199 -51.27 17.33 14.62
C LEU A 199 -52.81 17.27 14.47
N GLY A 200 -53.39 16.11 14.78
CA GLY A 200 -54.82 15.87 14.62
C GLY A 200 -55.55 15.60 15.91
N HIS A 201 -54.88 15.59 17.07
CA HIS A 201 -55.58 15.32 18.32
C HIS A 201 -56.40 16.52 18.79
N ILE A 202 -57.51 16.23 19.42
CA ILE A 202 -58.43 17.22 20.03
C ILE A 202 -58.52 16.96 21.52
N HIS A 203 -58.73 18.00 22.28
CA HIS A 203 -59.04 17.91 23.70
C HIS A 203 -60.54 18.11 23.91
N GLN A 204 -61.02 17.70 25.05
CA GLN A 204 -62.35 18.03 25.52
C GLN A 204 -62.27 19.18 26.54
N ASP A 205 -63.15 20.17 26.45
CA ASP A 205 -63.25 21.18 27.47
C ASP A 205 -63.90 20.63 28.75
N ALA A 206 -64.06 21.46 29.79
CA ALA A 206 -64.67 21.07 31.05
C ALA A 206 -66.17 20.69 30.90
N GLU A 207 -66.77 20.98 29.76
CA GLU A 207 -68.15 20.62 29.44
C GLU A 207 -68.24 19.39 28.50
N ILE A 208 -67.09 18.68 28.33
CA ILE A 208 -66.98 17.46 27.50
C ILE A 208 -67.21 17.74 25.99
N ARG A 209 -66.96 18.97 25.53
CA ARG A 209 -67.04 19.30 24.11
C ARG A 209 -65.67 19.18 23.43
N PRO A 210 -65.60 18.67 22.20
CA PRO A 210 -64.39 18.67 21.46
C PRO A 210 -63.82 20.07 21.20
N THR A 211 -62.56 20.30 21.42
CA THR A 211 -61.86 21.54 21.03
C THR A 211 -61.24 21.37 19.62
N THR A 212 -60.97 22.50 18.99
CA THR A 212 -60.23 22.46 17.73
C THR A 212 -58.82 21.91 17.97
N PRO A 213 -58.23 21.20 17.00
CA PRO A 213 -56.78 20.82 17.05
C PRO A 213 -55.89 22.05 17.29
N PRO A 214 -54.73 21.89 17.93
CA PRO A 214 -53.76 22.99 18.06
C PRO A 214 -53.33 23.48 16.67
N GLU A 215 -53.21 24.80 16.51
CA GLU A 215 -52.68 25.45 15.30
C GLU A 215 -51.18 25.24 15.14
#